data_cf1bb04dfaecb278ea724a980c5b87f4
#
_entry.id   cf1bb04dfaecb278ea724a980c5b87f4
#
_cell.length_a   1.000
_cell.length_b   1.000
_cell.length_c   1.000
_cell.angle_alpha   90.00
_cell.angle_beta   90.00
_cell.angle_gamma   90.00
#
_symmetry.space_group_name_H-M   'P 1'
#
loop_
_entity.id
_entity.type
_entity.pdbx_description
1 polymer ?
#
loop_
_entity_poly.entity_id
_entity_poly.type
_entity_poly.pdbx_seq_one_letter_code
_entity_poly.pdbx_strand_id
1 'polypeptide(L)'
;MRKHRIIQSGKCYHLVSRVAHRAFFFDDDEKDRFVDLLMRIEFFCGVRVLAYCCMSNHIHVLIYLEEERELTEDEVLERVNKLYRGTRLKDALQEWKSLKGEETQMKDVHGGSGFGSAFSQLLMEYKRRMFHPSEFMKTLKQDMTMSFNARRDHAGTIWEGRFYDKMSNATVKDMSAQAAYIDCNPVEPGLCRWPTEYKWCSWAAAIAGDEHARNMYRFIYEGVAENWDDVVEWHTRAIKARIGEIDDAVESGGVVDWLFGMFGVGKGKKGAKDAETDRQYLKHADKYPIPSRRELILEDGNSETAMNILALLSEGEKSCVEIADALEISSKPWLSKTYLAPLIAQGYIALTIPERPKSPLQRYKLLQKGQTLL
;
A
#
# COMPACT_ATOMS: atom_id res chain seq x y z
N MET A 1 -7.34 -7.70 27.79
CA MET A 1 -6.07 -6.94 27.71
C MET A 1 -5.40 -7.23 26.38
N ARG A 2 -5.08 -6.22 25.58
CA ARG A 2 -4.32 -6.41 24.32
C ARG A 2 -2.87 -6.69 24.65
N LYS A 3 -2.29 -7.75 24.05
CA LYS A 3 -0.87 -8.04 24.21
C LYS A 3 -0.03 -6.87 23.70
N HIS A 4 0.98 -6.46 24.46
CA HIS A 4 2.00 -5.54 23.98
C HIS A 4 2.78 -6.22 22.84
N ARG A 5 3.15 -5.44 21.81
CA ARG A 5 4.03 -5.92 20.76
C ARG A 5 5.41 -6.17 21.32
N ILE A 6 5.98 -7.31 20.98
CA ILE A 6 7.39 -7.58 21.26
C ILE A 6 8.18 -6.93 20.13
N ILE A 7 9.05 -6.01 20.49
CA ILE A 7 9.94 -5.31 19.55
C ILE A 7 11.36 -5.78 19.82
N GLN A 8 12.04 -6.23 18.78
CA GLN A 8 13.40 -6.76 18.84
C GLN A 8 14.19 -6.22 17.66
N SER A 9 15.34 -5.62 17.94
CA SER A 9 16.33 -5.24 16.93
C SER A 9 16.90 -6.50 16.23
N GLY A 10 17.43 -6.34 15.04
CA GLY A 10 17.93 -7.46 14.22
C GLY A 10 16.82 -8.36 13.67
N LYS A 11 15.56 -7.95 13.69
CA LYS A 11 14.42 -8.69 13.17
C LYS A 11 13.73 -7.92 12.05
N CYS A 12 13.02 -8.68 11.21
CA CYS A 12 12.17 -8.13 10.19
C CYS A 12 10.71 -8.08 10.67
N TYR A 13 9.98 -7.07 10.21
CA TYR A 13 8.57 -6.87 10.49
C TYR A 13 7.81 -6.65 9.19
N HIS A 14 6.94 -7.58 8.84
CA HIS A 14 5.97 -7.37 7.78
C HIS A 14 4.77 -6.63 8.36
N LEU A 15 4.57 -5.40 7.89
CA LEU A 15 3.57 -4.45 8.38
C LEU A 15 2.48 -4.30 7.32
N VAL A 16 1.22 -4.45 7.73
CA VAL A 16 0.06 -4.34 6.83
C VAL A 16 -0.95 -3.37 7.40
N SER A 17 -1.47 -2.46 6.60
CA SER A 17 -2.59 -1.60 6.99
C SER A 17 -3.63 -1.51 5.89
N ARG A 18 -4.90 -1.59 6.26
CA ARG A 18 -6.04 -1.58 5.34
C ARG A 18 -6.84 -0.30 5.47
N VAL A 19 -7.38 0.12 4.34
CA VAL A 19 -8.34 1.23 4.26
C VAL A 19 -9.67 0.80 4.88
N ALA A 20 -10.34 1.72 5.58
CA ALA A 20 -11.66 1.50 6.16
C ALA A 20 -12.66 1.04 5.09
N HIS A 21 -13.50 0.08 5.47
CA HIS A 21 -14.46 -0.54 4.55
C HIS A 21 -13.82 -1.14 3.29
N ARG A 22 -12.49 -1.35 3.28
CA ARG A 22 -11.68 -1.80 2.13
C ARG A 22 -11.95 -0.98 0.86
N ALA A 23 -12.33 0.29 1.03
CA ALA A 23 -12.58 1.20 -0.08
C ALA A 23 -11.29 1.43 -0.88
N PHE A 24 -11.42 1.54 -2.20
CA PHE A 24 -10.29 1.82 -3.10
C PHE A 24 -9.94 3.31 -3.07
N PHE A 25 -9.38 3.77 -1.95
CA PHE A 25 -9.04 5.17 -1.74
C PHE A 25 -7.74 5.59 -2.43
N PHE A 26 -6.83 4.64 -2.65
CA PHE A 26 -5.52 4.94 -3.21
C PHE A 26 -5.56 4.82 -4.73
N ASP A 27 -5.78 5.94 -5.41
CA ASP A 27 -5.49 6.09 -6.82
C ASP A 27 -3.97 6.24 -7.06
N ASP A 28 -3.58 6.51 -8.29
CA ASP A 28 -2.18 6.56 -8.67
C ASP A 28 -1.42 7.68 -7.97
N ASP A 29 -2.05 8.86 -7.79
CA ASP A 29 -1.47 9.98 -7.07
C ASP A 29 -1.25 9.65 -5.58
N GLU A 30 -2.19 8.92 -4.96
CA GLU A 30 -2.05 8.49 -3.56
C GLU A 30 -0.93 7.45 -3.39
N LYS A 31 -0.79 6.54 -4.35
CA LYS A 31 0.27 5.53 -4.33
C LYS A 31 1.64 6.15 -4.59
N ASP A 32 1.76 7.14 -5.50
CA ASP A 32 3.00 7.90 -5.70
C ASP A 32 3.42 8.64 -4.43
N ARG A 33 2.46 9.24 -3.72
CA ARG A 33 2.71 9.89 -2.42
C ARG A 33 3.10 8.91 -1.34
N PHE A 34 2.50 7.72 -1.33
CA PHE A 34 2.89 6.67 -0.39
C PHE A 34 4.38 6.33 -0.55
N VAL A 35 4.87 6.15 -1.78
CA VAL A 35 6.28 5.81 -2.04
C VAL A 35 7.20 6.94 -1.58
N ASP A 36 6.92 8.22 -1.95
CA ASP A 36 7.71 9.37 -1.50
C ASP A 36 7.73 9.48 0.04
N LEU A 37 6.59 9.31 0.67
CA LEU A 37 6.46 9.39 2.11
C LEU A 37 7.18 8.24 2.82
N LEU A 38 7.09 7.02 2.28
CA LEU A 38 7.73 5.83 2.82
C LEU A 38 9.25 6.02 2.96
N MET A 39 9.90 6.54 1.90
CA MET A 39 11.35 6.78 1.89
C MET A 39 11.76 7.85 2.92
N ARG A 40 10.96 8.89 3.09
CA ARG A 40 11.24 9.94 4.08
C ARG A 40 11.09 9.43 5.52
N ILE A 41 10.06 8.62 5.76
CA ILE A 41 9.81 8.04 7.10
C ILE A 41 10.85 6.97 7.42
N GLU A 42 11.29 6.18 6.46
CA GLU A 42 12.40 5.24 6.61
C GLU A 42 13.63 5.95 7.16
N PHE A 43 14.07 7.02 6.48
CA PHE A 43 15.21 7.82 6.91
C PHE A 43 15.01 8.42 8.31
N PHE A 44 13.83 9.02 8.56
CA PHE A 44 13.51 9.62 9.86
C PHE A 44 13.50 8.59 10.98
N CYS A 45 12.80 7.48 10.80
CA CYS A 45 12.67 6.47 11.84
C CYS A 45 13.93 5.62 12.03
N GLY A 46 14.90 5.65 11.10
CA GLY A 46 16.11 4.81 11.19
C GLY A 46 15.77 3.33 11.14
N VAL A 47 14.74 2.95 10.42
CA VAL A 47 14.46 1.57 10.03
C VAL A 47 14.93 1.37 8.60
N ARG A 48 15.12 0.14 8.17
CA ARG A 48 15.43 -0.17 6.76
C ARG A 48 14.23 -0.81 6.11
N VAL A 49 13.68 -0.20 5.08
CA VAL A 49 12.66 -0.80 4.23
C VAL A 49 13.31 -1.84 3.33
N LEU A 50 12.75 -3.04 3.27
CA LEU A 50 13.26 -4.16 2.47
C LEU A 50 12.36 -4.48 1.27
N ALA A 51 11.06 -4.26 1.41
CA ALA A 51 10.09 -4.40 0.34
C ALA A 51 8.82 -3.62 0.65
N TYR A 52 8.10 -3.19 -0.37
CA TYR A 52 6.78 -2.57 -0.23
C TYR A 52 5.88 -2.87 -1.43
N CYS A 53 4.58 -2.83 -1.17
CA CYS A 53 3.56 -2.80 -2.21
C CYS A 53 2.38 -1.93 -1.74
N CYS A 54 1.98 -0.95 -2.55
CA CYS A 54 0.83 -0.10 -2.31
C CYS A 54 -0.33 -0.51 -3.21
N MET A 55 -1.29 -1.22 -2.65
CA MET A 55 -2.52 -1.60 -3.32
C MET A 55 -3.56 -0.48 -3.18
N SER A 56 -4.64 -0.52 -3.96
CA SER A 56 -5.66 0.55 -3.94
C SER A 56 -6.43 0.65 -2.61
N ASN A 57 -6.40 -0.38 -1.74
CA ASN A 57 -7.13 -0.41 -0.48
C ASN A 57 -6.32 -0.91 0.72
N HIS A 58 -5.04 -1.20 0.54
CA HIS A 58 -4.15 -1.60 1.62
C HIS A 58 -2.68 -1.41 1.21
N ILE A 59 -1.81 -1.44 2.21
CA ILE A 59 -0.37 -1.32 2.03
C ILE A 59 0.34 -2.47 2.72
N HIS A 60 1.43 -2.95 2.12
CA HIS A 60 2.38 -3.88 2.68
C HIS A 60 3.76 -3.23 2.73
N VAL A 61 4.45 -3.36 3.86
CA VAL A 61 5.83 -2.90 4.02
C VAL A 61 6.60 -3.94 4.83
N LEU A 62 7.74 -4.37 4.33
CA LEU A 62 8.71 -5.17 5.06
C LEU A 62 9.82 -4.25 5.53
N ILE A 63 10.05 -4.19 6.83
CA ILE A 63 11.16 -3.44 7.41
C ILE A 63 12.09 -4.37 8.18
N TYR A 64 13.37 -4.02 8.18
CA TYR A 64 14.36 -4.52 9.12
C TYR A 64 14.58 -3.48 10.21
N LEU A 65 14.56 -3.89 11.46
CA LEU A 65 14.78 -3.03 12.60
C LEU A 65 16.25 -3.09 13.01
N GLU A 66 16.95 -2.02 12.71
CA GLU A 66 18.34 -1.85 13.15
C GLU A 66 18.43 -1.70 14.67
N GLU A 67 19.64 -1.88 15.22
CA GLU A 67 19.86 -1.64 16.64
C GLU A 67 19.69 -0.15 16.97
N GLU A 68 19.01 0.12 18.07
CA GLU A 68 18.88 1.47 18.59
C GLU A 68 20.25 1.97 19.02
N ARG A 69 20.58 3.19 18.61
CA ARG A 69 21.82 3.85 18.96
C ARG A 69 21.56 5.29 19.40
N GLU A 70 22.44 5.81 20.18
CA GLU A 70 22.41 7.24 20.51
C GLU A 70 22.60 8.08 19.24
N LEU A 71 21.76 9.11 19.13
CA LEU A 71 21.80 10.08 18.05
C LEU A 71 22.22 11.44 18.58
N THR A 72 23.09 12.11 17.84
CA THR A 72 23.43 13.51 18.11
C THR A 72 22.26 14.43 17.76
N GLU A 73 22.32 15.66 18.26
CA GLU A 73 21.32 16.69 17.92
C GLU A 73 21.26 16.94 16.41
N ASP A 74 22.42 17.01 15.75
CA ASP A 74 22.51 17.27 14.31
C ASP A 74 21.92 16.12 13.49
N GLU A 75 22.14 14.87 13.89
CA GLU A 75 21.51 13.70 13.25
C GLU A 75 19.98 13.73 13.40
N VAL A 76 19.46 14.11 14.57
CA VAL A 76 18.02 14.26 14.78
C VAL A 76 17.47 15.38 13.92
N LEU A 77 18.15 16.52 13.84
CA LEU A 77 17.75 17.65 13.01
C LEU A 77 17.76 17.29 11.52
N GLU A 78 18.77 16.56 11.05
CA GLU A 78 18.82 16.06 9.67
C GLU A 78 17.60 15.16 9.35
N ARG A 79 17.28 14.25 10.25
CA ARG A 79 16.12 13.35 10.11
C ARG A 79 14.80 14.11 10.09
N VAL A 80 14.64 15.15 10.92
CA VAL A 80 13.47 16.05 10.92
C VAL A 80 13.37 16.81 9.60
N ASN A 81 14.48 17.31 9.06
CA ASN A 81 14.52 17.98 7.76
C ASN A 81 14.13 17.07 6.59
N LYS A 82 14.44 15.78 6.67
CA LYS A 82 14.05 14.80 5.62
C LYS A 82 12.57 14.43 5.72
N LEU A 83 12.02 14.33 6.94
CA LEU A 83 10.63 13.94 7.16
C LEU A 83 9.65 15.02 6.70
N TYR A 84 9.82 16.24 7.22
CA TYR A 84 8.85 17.32 7.03
C TYR A 84 9.13 18.13 5.76
N ARG A 85 8.08 18.75 5.23
CA ARG A 85 8.16 19.67 4.06
C ARG A 85 7.23 20.85 4.28
N GLY A 86 7.45 21.94 3.50
CA GLY A 86 6.58 23.12 3.48
C GLY A 86 6.45 23.80 4.85
N THR A 87 5.24 24.15 5.23
CA THR A 87 4.93 24.83 6.49
C THR A 87 5.32 24.00 7.70
N ARG A 88 5.03 22.70 7.70
CA ARG A 88 5.42 21.79 8.81
C ARG A 88 6.92 21.79 9.08
N LEU A 89 7.74 21.83 8.04
CA LEU A 89 9.19 21.93 8.22
C LEU A 89 9.58 23.28 8.81
N LYS A 90 8.99 24.36 8.33
CA LYS A 90 9.28 25.71 8.85
C LYS A 90 8.93 25.81 10.34
N ASP A 91 7.76 25.31 10.71
CA ASP A 91 7.31 25.34 12.11
C ASP A 91 8.23 24.51 13.01
N ALA A 92 8.58 23.28 12.60
CA ALA A 92 9.48 22.42 13.35
C ALA A 92 10.89 23.03 13.52
N LEU A 93 11.43 23.68 12.46
CA LEU A 93 12.72 24.35 12.54
C LEU A 93 12.68 25.62 13.39
N GLN A 94 11.59 26.36 13.36
CA GLN A 94 11.40 27.54 14.20
C GLN A 94 11.33 27.14 15.67
N GLU A 95 10.55 26.14 16.02
CA GLU A 95 10.46 25.57 17.37
C GLU A 95 11.83 25.08 17.85
N TRP A 96 12.53 24.29 17.03
CA TRP A 96 13.89 23.82 17.32
C TRP A 96 14.85 24.97 17.67
N LYS A 97 14.89 26.02 16.83
CA LYS A 97 15.77 27.18 17.02
C LYS A 97 15.42 27.98 18.27
N SER A 98 14.12 28.20 18.53
CA SER A 98 13.66 28.93 19.69
C SER A 98 14.08 28.23 20.98
N LEU A 99 13.72 26.95 21.13
CA LEU A 99 13.98 26.20 22.35
C LEU A 99 15.48 25.96 22.58
N LYS A 100 16.27 25.74 21.51
CA LYS A 100 17.72 25.62 21.62
C LYS A 100 18.38 26.94 22.05
N GLY A 101 17.88 28.06 21.56
CA GLY A 101 18.33 29.39 21.99
C GLY A 101 18.06 29.67 23.47
N GLU A 102 16.88 29.33 23.96
CA GLU A 102 16.49 29.46 25.36
C GLU A 102 17.38 28.59 26.27
N GLU A 103 17.62 27.32 25.84
CA GLU A 103 18.52 26.43 26.61
C GLU A 103 19.93 26.96 26.70
N THR A 104 20.47 27.52 25.60
CA THR A 104 21.82 28.11 25.57
C THR A 104 21.90 29.29 26.54
N GLN A 105 20.92 30.21 26.51
CA GLN A 105 20.89 31.36 27.43
C GLN A 105 20.78 30.91 28.89
N MET A 106 19.98 29.88 29.19
CA MET A 106 19.89 29.34 30.56
C MET A 106 21.22 28.73 31.06
N LYS A 107 21.94 28.02 30.19
CA LYS A 107 23.26 27.46 30.52
C LYS A 107 24.27 28.57 30.83
N ASP A 108 24.30 29.64 30.04
CA ASP A 108 25.18 30.77 30.24
C ASP A 108 24.92 31.53 31.54
N VAL A 109 23.66 31.63 31.96
CA VAL A 109 23.27 32.37 33.17
C VAL A 109 23.36 31.52 34.46
N HIS A 110 23.06 30.22 34.41
CA HIS A 110 22.86 29.39 35.60
C HIS A 110 23.89 28.23 35.73
N GLY A 111 24.77 28.01 34.73
CA GLY A 111 25.80 26.96 34.77
C GLY A 111 25.22 25.52 34.82
N GLY A 112 23.99 25.33 34.46
CA GLY A 112 23.29 24.05 34.58
C GLY A 112 23.52 23.10 33.38
N SER A 113 23.27 21.79 33.58
CA SER A 113 23.45 20.76 32.58
C SER A 113 22.42 20.77 31.43
N GLY A 114 21.44 21.68 31.45
CA GLY A 114 20.34 21.71 30.45
C GLY A 114 19.38 20.49 30.52
N PHE A 115 19.63 19.57 31.44
CA PHE A 115 18.80 18.37 31.60
C PHE A 115 17.39 18.78 32.10
N GLY A 116 16.36 18.39 31.34
CA GLY A 116 14.98 18.76 31.64
C GLY A 116 14.49 20.07 30.99
N SER A 117 15.33 20.72 30.14
CA SER A 117 14.91 21.87 29.34
C SER A 117 13.81 21.48 28.34
N ALA A 118 13.03 22.46 27.87
CA ALA A 118 12.05 22.25 26.82
C ALA A 118 12.67 21.71 25.53
N PHE A 119 13.91 22.14 25.21
CA PHE A 119 14.66 21.60 24.09
C PHE A 119 15.04 20.12 24.28
N SER A 120 15.51 19.73 25.47
CA SER A 120 15.79 18.32 25.80
C SER A 120 14.52 17.45 25.65
N GLN A 121 13.37 17.97 26.05
CA GLN A 121 12.09 17.26 25.91
C GLN A 121 11.71 17.10 24.43
N LEU A 122 11.82 18.14 23.61
CA LEU A 122 11.59 18.09 22.18
C LEU A 122 12.51 17.04 21.51
N LEU A 123 13.80 17.05 21.87
CA LEU A 123 14.78 16.10 21.34
C LEU A 123 14.42 14.65 21.70
N MET A 124 14.01 14.40 22.95
CA MET A 124 13.54 13.08 23.39
C MET A 124 12.26 12.63 22.66
N GLU A 125 11.33 13.56 22.40
CA GLU A 125 10.12 13.23 21.62
C GLU A 125 10.43 12.79 20.19
N TYR A 126 11.40 13.44 19.53
CA TYR A 126 11.85 12.98 18.22
C TYR A 126 12.57 11.63 18.30
N LYS A 127 13.53 11.45 19.22
CA LYS A 127 14.28 10.21 19.41
C LYS A 127 13.35 9.02 19.69
N ARG A 128 12.32 9.18 20.53
CA ARG A 128 11.33 8.14 20.85
C ARG A 128 10.58 7.61 19.62
N ARG A 129 10.49 8.40 18.55
CA ARG A 129 9.82 8.00 17.31
C ARG A 129 10.72 7.21 16.36
N MET A 130 12.01 7.07 16.70
CA MET A 130 13.02 6.40 15.89
C MET A 130 13.21 4.96 16.38
N PHE A 131 13.74 4.09 15.53
CA PHE A 131 14.00 2.68 15.79
C PHE A 131 12.78 1.90 16.34
N HIS A 132 11.58 2.27 15.88
CA HIS A 132 10.35 1.70 16.42
C HIS A 132 9.28 1.45 15.35
N PRO A 133 8.90 0.16 15.07
CA PRO A 133 7.96 -0.17 13.99
C PRO A 133 6.57 0.46 14.16
N SER A 134 6.11 0.63 15.42
CA SER A 134 4.79 1.24 15.66
C SER A 134 4.78 2.74 15.40
N GLU A 135 5.87 3.44 15.72
CA GLU A 135 5.99 4.88 15.42
C GLU A 135 6.22 5.11 13.91
N PHE A 136 6.96 4.21 13.23
CA PHE A 136 7.05 4.18 11.77
C PHE A 136 5.66 4.12 11.12
N MET A 137 4.86 3.10 11.48
CA MET A 137 3.51 2.93 10.93
C MET A 137 2.55 4.04 11.36
N LYS A 138 2.67 4.57 12.58
CA LYS A 138 1.87 5.70 13.05
C LYS A 138 2.13 6.93 12.20
N THR A 139 3.40 7.29 11.99
CA THR A 139 3.80 8.43 11.17
C THR A 139 3.31 8.28 9.73
N LEU A 140 3.53 7.11 9.12
CA LEU A 140 3.08 6.80 7.76
C LEU A 140 1.56 6.96 7.62
N LYS A 141 0.79 6.35 8.51
CA LYS A 141 -0.68 6.38 8.46
C LYS A 141 -1.24 7.78 8.73
N GLN A 142 -0.65 8.53 9.65
CA GLN A 142 -1.08 9.90 9.95
C GLN A 142 -0.84 10.82 8.76
N ASP A 143 0.35 10.78 8.18
CA ASP A 143 0.71 11.66 7.07
C ASP A 143 -0.08 11.31 5.79
N MET A 144 -0.31 10.02 5.51
CA MET A 144 -1.22 9.60 4.43
C MET A 144 -2.65 10.11 4.67
N THR A 145 -3.18 9.96 5.89
CA THR A 145 -4.54 10.44 6.23
C THR A 145 -4.65 11.95 6.05
N MET A 146 -3.71 12.71 6.58
CA MET A 146 -3.71 14.17 6.49
C MET A 146 -3.65 14.63 5.02
N SER A 147 -2.77 14.01 4.24
CA SER A 147 -2.61 14.30 2.82
C SER A 147 -3.87 13.93 2.02
N PHE A 148 -4.48 12.78 2.28
CA PHE A 148 -5.73 12.35 1.66
C PHE A 148 -6.88 13.30 1.98
N ASN A 149 -7.10 13.59 3.27
CA ASN A 149 -8.18 14.45 3.74
C ASN A 149 -8.10 15.86 3.13
N ALA A 150 -6.90 16.44 3.08
CA ALA A 150 -6.68 17.76 2.50
C ALA A 150 -7.01 17.85 0.99
N ARG A 151 -6.85 16.74 0.24
CA ARG A 151 -7.11 16.71 -1.20
C ARG A 151 -8.50 16.26 -1.58
N ARG A 152 -9.17 15.51 -0.73
CA ARG A 152 -10.45 14.85 -1.03
C ARG A 152 -11.63 15.44 -0.28
N ASP A 153 -11.42 16.55 0.44
CA ASP A 153 -12.43 17.14 1.35
C ASP A 153 -13.06 16.06 2.26
N HIS A 154 -12.18 15.21 2.80
CA HIS A 154 -12.55 14.11 3.68
C HIS A 154 -12.13 14.41 5.10
N ALA A 155 -12.84 13.88 6.09
CA ALA A 155 -12.53 14.05 7.51
C ALA A 155 -12.43 12.68 8.21
N GLY A 156 -11.58 12.61 9.22
CA GLY A 156 -11.41 11.40 10.02
C GLY A 156 -10.32 10.47 9.48
N THR A 157 -10.28 9.25 10.03
CA THR A 157 -9.29 8.25 9.62
C THR A 157 -9.72 7.50 8.38
N ILE A 158 -8.78 7.27 7.46
CA ILE A 158 -9.00 6.45 6.27
C ILE A 158 -8.70 4.96 6.53
N TRP A 159 -8.26 4.60 7.73
CA TRP A 159 -7.80 3.26 8.06
C TRP A 159 -8.85 2.46 8.84
N GLU A 160 -8.99 1.18 8.51
CA GLU A 160 -9.91 0.24 9.17
C GLU A 160 -9.61 0.08 10.67
N GLY A 161 -8.32 0.20 11.06
CA GLY A 161 -7.92 0.06 12.44
C GLY A 161 -6.41 0.12 12.64
N ARG A 162 -5.93 -0.61 13.63
CA ARG A 162 -4.49 -0.76 13.87
C ARG A 162 -3.88 -1.61 12.75
N PHE A 163 -2.62 -1.33 12.42
CA PHE A 163 -1.89 -2.17 11.47
C PHE A 163 -1.63 -3.56 12.06
N TYR A 164 -1.55 -4.55 11.19
CA TYR A 164 -1.08 -5.90 11.49
C TYR A 164 0.43 -5.95 11.34
N ASP A 165 1.09 -6.73 12.19
CA ASP A 165 2.53 -6.97 12.13
C ASP A 165 2.85 -8.45 12.30
N LYS A 166 3.83 -8.94 11.55
CA LYS A 166 4.40 -10.27 11.68
C LYS A 166 5.92 -10.15 11.75
N MET A 167 6.49 -10.52 12.89
CA MET A 167 7.94 -10.56 13.09
C MET A 167 8.52 -11.85 12.52
N SER A 168 9.71 -11.77 11.95
CA SER A 168 10.50 -12.90 11.44
C SER A 168 12.00 -12.68 11.67
N ASN A 169 12.80 -13.70 11.41
CA ASN A 169 14.24 -13.55 11.43
C ASN A 169 14.73 -12.80 10.19
N ALA A 170 15.88 -12.16 10.31
CA ALA A 170 16.58 -11.52 9.21
C ALA A 170 17.52 -12.50 8.49
N THR A 171 16.99 -13.65 8.08
CA THR A 171 17.73 -14.60 7.23
C THR A 171 17.38 -14.34 5.76
N VAL A 172 18.30 -14.62 4.85
CA VAL A 172 18.04 -14.50 3.39
C VAL A 172 16.75 -15.23 3.02
N LYS A 173 16.53 -16.44 3.56
CA LYS A 173 15.34 -17.25 3.30
C LYS A 173 14.06 -16.54 3.75
N ASP A 174 14.02 -16.02 4.98
CA ASP A 174 12.81 -15.39 5.53
C ASP A 174 12.54 -14.04 4.84
N MET A 175 13.59 -13.24 4.62
CA MET A 175 13.48 -11.94 3.96
C MET A 175 13.05 -12.08 2.49
N SER A 176 13.67 -12.97 1.73
CA SER A 176 13.35 -13.17 0.31
C SER A 176 11.93 -13.72 0.12
N ALA A 177 11.50 -14.67 0.95
CA ALA A 177 10.14 -15.20 0.90
C ALA A 177 9.09 -14.12 1.20
N GLN A 178 9.34 -13.25 2.20
CA GLN A 178 8.43 -12.17 2.53
C GLN A 178 8.44 -11.05 1.48
N ALA A 179 9.61 -10.71 0.93
CA ALA A 179 9.70 -9.74 -0.16
C ALA A 179 8.95 -10.24 -1.40
N ALA A 180 9.18 -11.48 -1.84
CA ALA A 180 8.45 -12.08 -2.96
C ALA A 180 6.93 -12.13 -2.71
N TYR A 181 6.50 -12.44 -1.46
CA TYR A 181 5.11 -12.35 -1.08
C TYR A 181 4.54 -10.94 -1.28
N ILE A 182 5.25 -9.90 -0.82
CA ILE A 182 4.83 -8.52 -0.93
C ILE A 182 4.78 -8.07 -2.38
N ASP A 183 5.80 -8.42 -3.16
CA ASP A 183 5.89 -8.06 -4.57
C ASP A 183 4.80 -8.74 -5.41
N CYS A 184 4.39 -9.96 -5.04
CA CYS A 184 3.31 -10.68 -5.72
C CYS A 184 1.89 -10.26 -5.30
N ASN A 185 1.73 -9.32 -4.36
CA ASN A 185 0.39 -8.84 -3.98
C ASN A 185 -0.47 -8.35 -5.16
N PRO A 186 0.06 -7.67 -6.19
CA PRO A 186 -0.75 -7.29 -7.36
C PRO A 186 -0.97 -8.46 -8.33
N VAL A 187 -0.16 -9.51 -8.28
CA VAL A 187 -0.32 -10.71 -9.13
C VAL A 187 -1.48 -11.56 -8.63
N GLU A 188 -1.61 -11.69 -7.33
CA GLU A 188 -2.63 -12.52 -6.67
C GLU A 188 -4.07 -12.17 -7.09
N PRO A 189 -4.54 -10.91 -7.07
CA PRO A 189 -5.84 -10.51 -7.60
C PRO A 189 -5.86 -10.36 -9.13
N GLY A 190 -4.78 -10.67 -9.83
CA GLY A 190 -4.67 -10.59 -11.28
C GLY A 190 -4.53 -9.18 -11.85
N LEU A 191 -4.08 -8.20 -11.04
CA LEU A 191 -3.81 -6.83 -11.53
C LEU A 191 -2.64 -6.78 -12.53
N CYS A 192 -1.74 -7.74 -12.46
CA CYS A 192 -0.64 -7.93 -13.38
C CYS A 192 -0.24 -9.41 -13.41
N ARG A 193 0.54 -9.83 -14.42
CA ARG A 193 1.08 -11.20 -14.52
C ARG A 193 2.40 -11.36 -13.79
N TRP A 194 3.13 -10.25 -13.66
CA TRP A 194 4.45 -10.22 -13.07
C TRP A 194 4.62 -8.95 -12.22
N PRO A 195 5.29 -9.00 -11.06
CA PRO A 195 5.40 -7.86 -10.16
C PRO A 195 5.98 -6.58 -10.78
N THR A 196 6.88 -6.71 -11.78
CA THR A 196 7.49 -5.55 -12.46
C THR A 196 6.50 -4.74 -13.30
N GLU A 197 5.34 -5.29 -13.60
CA GLU A 197 4.26 -4.60 -14.32
C GLU A 197 3.45 -3.66 -13.39
N TYR A 198 3.67 -3.74 -12.08
CA TYR A 198 2.96 -2.92 -11.10
C TYR A 198 3.88 -1.86 -10.48
N LYS A 199 3.75 -0.62 -10.94
CA LYS A 199 4.63 0.53 -10.62
C LYS A 199 4.87 0.73 -9.11
N TRP A 200 3.89 0.48 -8.25
CA TRP A 200 3.94 0.76 -6.81
C TRP A 200 4.36 -0.44 -5.97
N CYS A 201 5.24 -1.26 -6.51
CA CYS A 201 5.90 -2.38 -5.87
C CYS A 201 7.41 -2.15 -5.91
N SER A 202 8.09 -2.48 -4.83
CA SER A 202 9.53 -2.25 -4.69
C SER A 202 10.36 -2.98 -5.76
N TRP A 203 9.96 -4.19 -6.16
CA TRP A 203 10.66 -4.92 -7.21
C TRP A 203 10.55 -4.23 -8.58
N ALA A 204 9.39 -3.67 -8.90
CA ALA A 204 9.23 -2.88 -10.13
C ALA A 204 10.17 -1.67 -10.15
N ALA A 205 10.28 -0.94 -9.04
CA ALA A 205 11.19 0.18 -8.92
C ALA A 205 12.67 -0.25 -9.05
N ALA A 206 13.06 -1.36 -8.42
CA ALA A 206 14.43 -1.89 -8.48
C ALA A 206 14.84 -2.29 -9.90
N ILE A 207 13.95 -2.98 -10.63
CA ILE A 207 14.18 -3.37 -12.02
C ILE A 207 14.20 -2.15 -12.96
N ALA A 208 13.37 -1.15 -12.69
CA ALA A 208 13.37 0.13 -13.40
C ALA A 208 14.64 0.98 -13.16
N GLY A 209 15.51 0.58 -12.23
CA GLY A 209 16.79 1.24 -11.99
C GLY A 209 16.82 2.18 -10.80
N ASP A 210 15.78 2.21 -9.95
CA ASP A 210 15.80 2.94 -8.70
C ASP A 210 16.86 2.34 -7.75
N GLU A 211 17.90 3.13 -7.46
CA GLU A 211 19.05 2.65 -6.68
C GLU A 211 18.69 2.41 -5.22
N HIS A 212 17.75 3.16 -4.66
CA HIS A 212 17.27 2.93 -3.31
C HIS A 212 16.54 1.58 -3.21
N ALA A 213 15.65 1.31 -4.16
CA ALA A 213 14.97 0.02 -4.24
C ALA A 213 15.95 -1.14 -4.51
N ARG A 214 16.97 -0.96 -5.36
CA ARG A 214 18.04 -1.97 -5.56
C ARG A 214 18.77 -2.28 -4.24
N ASN A 215 19.05 -1.28 -3.43
CA ASN A 215 19.73 -1.46 -2.14
C ASN A 215 18.88 -2.26 -1.13
N MET A 216 17.54 -2.20 -1.21
CA MET A 216 16.66 -3.07 -0.42
C MET A 216 16.94 -4.55 -0.73
N TYR A 217 17.01 -4.91 -2.01
CA TYR A 217 17.23 -6.30 -2.43
C TYR A 217 18.68 -6.74 -2.27
N ARG A 218 19.67 -5.85 -2.47
CA ARG A 218 21.08 -6.15 -2.12
C ARG A 218 21.21 -6.53 -0.65
N PHE A 219 20.53 -5.84 0.25
CA PHE A 219 20.52 -6.19 1.67
C PHE A 219 19.85 -7.55 1.93
N ILE A 220 18.73 -7.87 1.27
CA ILE A 220 18.05 -9.16 1.40
C ILE A 220 18.97 -10.32 1.02
N TYR A 221 19.77 -10.14 -0.04
CA TYR A 221 20.64 -11.18 -0.60
C TYR A 221 22.11 -11.01 -0.22
N GLU A 222 22.39 -10.19 0.81
CA GLU A 222 23.75 -10.02 1.30
C GLU A 222 24.37 -11.35 1.71
N GLY A 223 25.61 -11.61 1.27
CA GLY A 223 26.34 -12.85 1.52
C GLY A 223 26.00 -14.03 0.61
N VAL A 224 25.01 -13.89 -0.31
CA VAL A 224 24.66 -14.94 -1.30
C VAL A 224 24.68 -14.42 -2.76
N ALA A 225 24.55 -13.12 -2.98
CA ALA A 225 24.67 -12.47 -4.28
C ALA A 225 25.94 -11.61 -4.31
N GLU A 226 26.73 -11.72 -5.37
CA GLU A 226 27.96 -10.94 -5.55
C GLU A 226 27.71 -9.63 -6.31
N ASN A 227 26.68 -9.61 -7.14
CA ASN A 227 26.34 -8.49 -8.02
C ASN A 227 24.82 -8.35 -8.19
N TRP A 228 24.39 -7.33 -8.94
CA TRP A 228 22.96 -7.08 -9.17
C TRP A 228 22.28 -8.19 -9.99
N ASP A 229 22.96 -8.80 -10.94
CA ASP A 229 22.39 -9.86 -11.78
C ASP A 229 22.10 -11.12 -10.95
N ASP A 230 22.94 -11.44 -9.97
CA ASP A 230 22.70 -12.52 -9.01
C ASP A 230 21.46 -12.20 -8.16
N VAL A 231 21.33 -10.95 -7.68
CA VAL A 231 20.13 -10.51 -6.93
C VAL A 231 18.88 -10.72 -7.78
N VAL A 232 18.91 -10.31 -9.05
CA VAL A 232 17.79 -10.48 -9.99
C VAL A 232 17.45 -11.96 -10.16
N GLU A 233 18.46 -12.82 -10.34
CA GLU A 233 18.24 -14.25 -10.50
C GLU A 233 17.60 -14.87 -9.25
N TRP A 234 18.17 -14.62 -8.07
CA TRP A 234 17.66 -15.15 -6.81
C TRP A 234 16.23 -14.68 -6.51
N HIS A 235 15.97 -13.39 -6.69
CA HIS A 235 14.64 -12.86 -6.39
C HIS A 235 13.60 -13.30 -7.42
N THR A 236 13.98 -13.43 -8.69
CA THR A 236 13.13 -14.02 -9.74
C THR A 236 12.73 -15.47 -9.40
N ARG A 237 13.64 -16.26 -8.84
CA ARG A 237 13.33 -17.64 -8.37
C ARG A 237 12.31 -17.60 -7.22
N ALA A 238 12.49 -16.69 -6.25
CA ALA A 238 11.55 -16.53 -5.14
C ALA A 238 10.15 -16.12 -5.61
N ILE A 239 10.08 -15.18 -6.56
CA ILE A 239 8.82 -14.75 -7.20
C ILE A 239 8.15 -15.92 -7.95
N LYS A 240 8.92 -16.68 -8.76
CA LYS A 240 8.37 -17.84 -9.49
C LYS A 240 7.79 -18.89 -8.56
N ALA A 241 8.50 -19.21 -7.48
CA ALA A 241 8.00 -20.12 -6.45
C ALA A 241 6.67 -19.60 -5.85
N ARG A 242 6.60 -18.30 -5.57
CA ARG A 242 5.40 -17.68 -5.03
C ARG A 242 4.23 -17.68 -6.01
N ILE A 243 4.47 -17.41 -7.31
CA ILE A 243 3.43 -17.47 -8.35
C ILE A 243 2.93 -18.90 -8.51
N GLY A 244 3.81 -19.92 -8.47
CA GLY A 244 3.41 -21.32 -8.47
C GLY A 244 2.47 -21.68 -7.31
N GLU A 245 2.77 -21.21 -6.09
CA GLU A 245 1.87 -21.39 -4.94
C GLU A 245 0.49 -20.73 -5.15
N ILE A 246 0.43 -19.56 -5.81
CA ILE A 246 -0.82 -18.88 -6.15
C ILE A 246 -1.62 -19.70 -7.15
N ASP A 247 -0.98 -20.16 -8.23
CA ASP A 247 -1.63 -20.92 -9.29
C ASP A 247 -2.17 -22.26 -8.74
N ASP A 248 -1.40 -22.99 -7.94
CA ASP A 248 -1.81 -24.22 -7.27
C ASP A 248 -3.03 -24.00 -6.33
N ALA A 249 -3.03 -22.89 -5.61
CA ALA A 249 -4.15 -22.51 -4.72
C ALA A 249 -5.41 -22.20 -5.50
N VAL A 250 -5.29 -21.53 -6.65
CA VAL A 250 -6.42 -21.22 -7.54
C VAL A 250 -6.98 -22.53 -8.15
N GLU A 251 -6.14 -23.42 -8.65
CA GLU A 251 -6.57 -24.69 -9.28
C GLU A 251 -7.25 -25.63 -8.28
N SER A 252 -6.78 -25.66 -7.02
CA SER A 252 -7.35 -26.52 -5.97
C SER A 252 -8.66 -26.02 -5.37
N GLY A 253 -9.14 -24.83 -5.77
CA GLY A 253 -10.30 -24.17 -5.18
C GLY A 253 -10.06 -23.67 -3.74
N GLY A 254 -8.83 -23.79 -3.25
CA GLY A 254 -8.40 -23.47 -1.88
C GLY A 254 -8.09 -22.00 -1.66
N VAL A 255 -8.41 -21.10 -2.60
CA VAL A 255 -8.12 -19.66 -2.50
C VAL A 255 -8.61 -19.05 -1.19
N VAL A 256 -9.77 -19.50 -0.71
CA VAL A 256 -10.37 -19.02 0.55
C VAL A 256 -9.59 -19.53 1.76
N ASP A 257 -9.27 -20.82 1.82
CA ASP A 257 -8.51 -21.40 2.93
C ASP A 257 -7.05 -20.94 2.94
N TRP A 258 -6.48 -20.72 1.78
CA TRP A 258 -5.14 -20.19 1.61
C TRP A 258 -5.05 -18.71 2.04
N LEU A 259 -6.01 -17.85 1.69
CA LEU A 259 -6.13 -16.48 2.21
C LEU A 259 -6.22 -16.45 3.74
N PHE A 260 -6.98 -17.37 4.35
CA PHE A 260 -7.10 -17.48 5.81
C PHE A 260 -5.79 -17.98 6.48
N GLY A 261 -5.11 -18.94 5.88
CA GLY A 261 -3.83 -19.46 6.41
C GLY A 261 -2.72 -18.42 6.37
N MET A 262 -2.72 -17.55 5.37
CA MET A 262 -1.73 -16.51 5.15
C MET A 262 -1.86 -15.35 6.16
N PHE A 263 -3.07 -15.02 6.60
CA PHE A 263 -3.30 -13.94 7.56
C PHE A 263 -3.10 -14.37 9.02
N GLY A 264 -2.56 -15.59 9.26
CA GLY A 264 -2.18 -16.04 10.59
C GLY A 264 -3.36 -16.11 11.57
N VAL A 265 -4.58 -16.31 11.07
CA VAL A 265 -5.74 -16.63 11.90
C VAL A 265 -5.54 -18.08 12.38
N GLY A 266 -4.58 -18.26 13.29
CA GLY A 266 -4.36 -19.50 13.99
C GLY A 266 -5.66 -19.95 14.66
N LYS A 267 -5.92 -21.25 14.70
CA LYS A 267 -7.04 -21.93 15.37
C LYS A 267 -7.09 -21.67 16.89
N GLY A 268 -7.01 -20.43 17.33
CA GLY A 268 -7.22 -20.01 18.70
C GLY A 268 -8.65 -19.47 18.86
N LYS A 269 -9.34 -19.90 19.92
CA LYS A 269 -10.75 -19.57 20.24
C LYS A 269 -11.15 -18.06 20.27
N LYS A 270 -10.24 -17.13 19.94
CA LYS A 270 -10.52 -15.70 19.72
C LYS A 270 -10.69 -15.32 18.26
N GLY A 271 -10.33 -16.17 17.30
CA GLY A 271 -10.45 -15.93 15.87
C GLY A 271 -11.86 -16.12 15.29
N ALA A 272 -12.81 -16.63 16.08
CA ALA A 272 -14.17 -16.89 15.59
C ALA A 272 -14.96 -15.60 15.27
N LYS A 273 -14.69 -14.49 15.99
CA LYS A 273 -15.32 -13.19 15.69
C LYS A 273 -14.69 -12.49 14.48
N ASP A 274 -13.37 -12.60 14.35
CA ASP A 274 -12.64 -12.04 13.21
C ASP A 274 -12.92 -12.87 11.95
N ALA A 275 -12.98 -14.21 12.09
CA ALA A 275 -13.38 -15.12 11.02
C ALA A 275 -14.85 -14.97 10.58
N GLU A 276 -15.76 -14.62 11.51
CA GLU A 276 -17.17 -14.34 11.20
C GLU A 276 -17.30 -12.98 10.50
N THR A 277 -16.55 -11.97 10.92
CA THR A 277 -16.47 -10.68 10.25
C THR A 277 -15.87 -10.85 8.85
N ASP A 278 -14.81 -11.64 8.71
CA ASP A 278 -14.18 -11.97 7.43
C ASP A 278 -15.09 -12.84 6.55
N ARG A 279 -15.88 -13.78 7.13
CA ARG A 279 -16.92 -14.55 6.40
C ARG A 279 -18.11 -13.71 5.99
N GLN A 280 -18.59 -12.80 6.81
CA GLN A 280 -19.59 -11.80 6.43
C GLN A 280 -19.04 -10.90 5.33
N TYR A 281 -17.76 -10.63 5.36
CA TYR A 281 -17.05 -9.81 4.38
C TYR A 281 -16.90 -10.56 3.04
N LEU A 282 -16.55 -11.85 3.06
CA LEU A 282 -16.50 -12.70 1.86
C LEU A 282 -17.91 -12.88 1.24
N LYS A 283 -18.97 -12.93 2.06
CA LYS A 283 -20.38 -12.85 1.56
C LYS A 283 -20.69 -11.49 0.95
N HIS A 284 -19.95 -10.44 1.30
CA HIS A 284 -20.04 -9.13 0.67
C HIS A 284 -18.97 -8.90 -0.41
N ALA A 285 -17.91 -9.71 -0.48
CA ALA A 285 -16.95 -9.72 -1.59
C ALA A 285 -17.62 -10.19 -2.90
N ASP A 286 -18.62 -11.06 -2.80
CA ASP A 286 -19.52 -11.37 -3.93
C ASP A 286 -20.31 -10.14 -4.41
N LYS A 287 -20.53 -9.14 -3.54
CA LYS A 287 -21.15 -7.85 -3.88
C LYS A 287 -20.18 -6.83 -4.48
N TYR A 288 -18.88 -7.02 -4.25
CA TYR A 288 -17.79 -6.19 -4.79
C TYR A 288 -16.72 -7.16 -5.30
N PRO A 289 -16.97 -7.85 -6.42
CA PRO A 289 -16.00 -8.78 -6.95
C PRO A 289 -14.69 -8.04 -7.16
N ILE A 290 -13.61 -8.57 -6.57
CA ILE A 290 -12.26 -8.21 -7.01
C ILE A 290 -12.21 -8.66 -8.45
N PRO A 291 -11.93 -7.78 -9.42
CA PRO A 291 -11.90 -8.18 -10.81
C PRO A 291 -11.00 -9.41 -10.96
N SER A 292 -11.51 -10.46 -11.59
CA SER A 292 -10.71 -11.65 -11.88
C SER A 292 -9.56 -11.28 -12.82
N ARG A 293 -8.50 -12.09 -12.89
CA ARG A 293 -7.37 -11.91 -13.83
C ARG A 293 -7.85 -11.69 -15.28
N ARG A 294 -9.02 -12.21 -15.65
CA ARG A 294 -9.65 -11.99 -16.97
C ARG A 294 -10.31 -10.62 -17.09
N GLU A 295 -10.80 -10.05 -15.99
CA GLU A 295 -11.55 -8.78 -15.96
C GLU A 295 -10.67 -7.53 -16.07
N LEU A 296 -9.37 -7.64 -15.78
CA LEU A 296 -8.42 -6.53 -15.82
C LEU A 296 -7.68 -6.36 -17.14
N ILE A 297 -7.77 -7.34 -18.03
CA ILE A 297 -7.14 -7.27 -19.38
C ILE A 297 -8.12 -6.61 -20.35
N LEU A 298 -8.38 -5.32 -20.15
CA LEU A 298 -9.10 -4.49 -21.10
C LEU A 298 -8.25 -4.14 -22.35
N GLU A 299 -6.94 -4.36 -22.30
CA GLU A 299 -6.08 -4.10 -23.45
C GLU A 299 -6.35 -5.04 -24.63
N ASP A 300 -6.86 -6.25 -24.37
CA ASP A 300 -7.19 -7.23 -25.42
C ASP A 300 -8.70 -7.51 -25.59
N GLY A 301 -9.59 -6.76 -24.91
CA GLY A 301 -11.04 -6.89 -25.05
C GLY A 301 -11.66 -8.17 -24.45
N ASN A 302 -10.92 -8.93 -23.65
CA ASN A 302 -11.29 -10.28 -23.19
C ASN A 302 -11.70 -10.36 -21.69
N SER A 303 -12.16 -9.27 -21.08
CA SER A 303 -12.73 -9.32 -19.72
C SER A 303 -14.18 -9.82 -19.78
N GLU A 304 -14.52 -10.81 -18.96
CA GLU A 304 -15.88 -11.37 -18.90
C GLU A 304 -16.94 -10.30 -18.58
N THR A 305 -16.69 -9.44 -17.61
CA THR A 305 -17.59 -8.32 -17.28
C THR A 305 -17.63 -7.28 -18.40
N ALA A 306 -16.50 -6.95 -19.04
CA ALA A 306 -16.48 -6.04 -20.17
C ALA A 306 -17.23 -6.65 -21.36
N MET A 307 -17.06 -7.94 -21.65
CA MET A 307 -17.79 -8.66 -22.68
C MET A 307 -19.29 -8.68 -22.38
N ASN A 308 -19.69 -8.92 -21.14
CA ASN A 308 -21.10 -8.86 -20.73
C ASN A 308 -21.69 -7.45 -20.90
N ILE A 309 -20.92 -6.38 -20.62
CA ILE A 309 -21.33 -4.99 -20.90
C ILE A 309 -21.52 -4.78 -22.40
N LEU A 310 -20.58 -5.22 -23.23
CA LEU A 310 -20.68 -5.10 -24.67
C LEU A 310 -21.89 -5.90 -25.20
N ALA A 311 -22.09 -7.12 -24.70
CA ALA A 311 -23.25 -7.96 -25.06
C ALA A 311 -24.57 -7.28 -24.68
N LEU A 312 -24.70 -6.73 -23.48
CA LEU A 312 -25.86 -5.95 -23.06
C LEU A 312 -26.12 -4.73 -23.95
N LEU A 313 -25.05 -4.07 -24.39
CA LEU A 313 -25.15 -2.89 -25.27
C LEU A 313 -25.39 -3.26 -26.74
N SER A 314 -25.20 -4.53 -27.14
CA SER A 314 -25.58 -5.02 -28.47
C SER A 314 -27.08 -5.13 -28.62
N GLU A 315 -27.80 -5.30 -27.51
CA GLU A 315 -29.28 -5.32 -27.49
C GLU A 315 -29.90 -3.91 -27.55
N GLY A 316 -29.10 -2.86 -27.37
CA GLY A 316 -29.50 -1.45 -27.40
C GLY A 316 -28.83 -0.58 -26.36
N GLU A 317 -29.14 0.71 -26.44
CA GLU A 317 -28.58 1.70 -25.52
C GLU A 317 -29.07 1.49 -24.07
N LYS A 318 -28.16 1.50 -23.09
CA LYS A 318 -28.52 1.31 -21.69
C LYS A 318 -27.86 2.41 -20.82
N SER A 319 -28.53 2.80 -19.75
CA SER A 319 -28.01 3.69 -18.73
C SER A 319 -27.04 2.93 -17.81
N CYS A 320 -26.23 3.66 -17.04
CA CYS A 320 -25.38 3.05 -16.02
C CYS A 320 -26.17 2.23 -14.98
N VAL A 321 -27.40 2.63 -14.70
CA VAL A 321 -28.31 1.92 -13.77
C VAL A 321 -28.73 0.57 -14.36
N GLU A 322 -29.22 0.56 -15.60
CA GLU A 322 -29.67 -0.66 -16.29
C GLU A 322 -28.53 -1.66 -16.47
N ILE A 323 -27.29 -1.18 -16.75
CA ILE A 323 -26.11 -2.06 -16.83
C ILE A 323 -25.75 -2.62 -15.45
N ALA A 324 -25.76 -1.77 -14.41
CA ALA A 324 -25.47 -2.20 -13.05
C ALA A 324 -26.45 -3.25 -12.55
N ASP A 325 -27.75 -3.02 -12.79
CA ASP A 325 -28.81 -3.93 -12.36
C ASP A 325 -28.76 -5.26 -13.15
N ALA A 326 -28.48 -5.23 -14.45
CA ALA A 326 -28.36 -6.43 -15.28
C ALA A 326 -27.16 -7.32 -14.93
N LEU A 327 -26.08 -6.69 -14.44
CA LEU A 327 -24.85 -7.38 -14.01
C LEU A 327 -24.76 -7.58 -12.49
N GLU A 328 -25.85 -7.30 -11.76
CA GLU A 328 -25.92 -7.37 -10.29
C GLU A 328 -24.82 -6.54 -9.57
N ILE A 329 -24.37 -5.46 -10.20
CA ILE A 329 -23.33 -4.58 -9.66
C ILE A 329 -23.95 -3.50 -8.78
N SER A 330 -23.75 -3.57 -7.47
CA SER A 330 -24.34 -2.63 -6.50
C SER A 330 -23.72 -1.23 -6.54
N SER A 331 -22.45 -1.07 -6.98
CA SER A 331 -21.73 0.22 -7.01
C SER A 331 -21.65 0.83 -8.41
N LYS A 332 -22.59 1.74 -8.73
CA LYS A 332 -22.60 2.50 -9.99
C LYS A 332 -21.34 3.35 -10.23
N PRO A 333 -20.76 4.04 -9.21
CA PRO A 333 -19.51 4.76 -9.39
C PRO A 333 -18.33 3.84 -9.75
N TRP A 334 -18.30 2.64 -9.16
CA TRP A 334 -17.29 1.64 -9.47
C TRP A 334 -17.44 1.11 -10.90
N LEU A 335 -18.66 0.71 -11.32
CA LEU A 335 -18.94 0.30 -12.70
C LEU A 335 -18.50 1.36 -13.70
N SER A 336 -18.88 2.63 -13.43
CA SER A 336 -18.53 3.75 -14.32
C SER A 336 -17.03 3.95 -14.44
N LYS A 337 -16.28 3.93 -13.32
CA LYS A 337 -14.84 4.19 -13.31
C LYS A 337 -14.03 2.98 -13.82
N THR A 338 -14.44 1.77 -13.45
CA THR A 338 -13.65 0.55 -13.71
C THR A 338 -13.87 -0.02 -15.10
N TYR A 339 -15.09 0.10 -15.65
CA TYR A 339 -15.44 -0.49 -16.95
C TYR A 339 -15.89 0.52 -17.99
N LEU A 340 -16.88 1.37 -17.66
CA LEU A 340 -17.47 2.23 -18.68
C LEU A 340 -16.50 3.30 -19.19
N ALA A 341 -15.76 3.96 -18.30
CA ALA A 341 -14.79 4.97 -18.69
C ALA A 341 -13.61 4.39 -19.53
N PRO A 342 -12.98 3.26 -19.16
CA PRO A 342 -11.99 2.60 -20.01
C PRO A 342 -12.56 2.14 -21.36
N LEU A 343 -13.76 1.56 -21.42
CA LEU A 343 -14.40 1.14 -22.67
C LEU A 343 -14.70 2.33 -23.59
N ILE A 344 -15.04 3.50 -23.03
CA ILE A 344 -15.19 4.75 -23.78
C ILE A 344 -13.84 5.20 -24.32
N ALA A 345 -12.81 5.26 -23.45
CA ALA A 345 -11.47 5.73 -23.81
C ALA A 345 -10.85 4.86 -24.92
N GLN A 346 -11.12 3.57 -24.92
CA GLN A 346 -10.67 2.62 -25.94
C GLN A 346 -11.56 2.58 -27.19
N GLY A 347 -12.68 3.30 -27.20
CA GLY A 347 -13.57 3.42 -28.34
C GLY A 347 -14.42 2.17 -28.62
N TYR A 348 -14.71 1.36 -27.59
CA TYR A 348 -15.65 0.22 -27.69
C TYR A 348 -17.11 0.63 -27.51
N ILE A 349 -17.32 1.63 -26.66
CA ILE A 349 -18.65 2.22 -26.39
C ILE A 349 -18.57 3.75 -26.44
N ALA A 350 -19.70 4.41 -26.56
CA ALA A 350 -19.78 5.87 -26.50
C ALA A 350 -20.94 6.33 -25.62
N LEU A 351 -20.81 7.56 -25.13
CA LEU A 351 -21.89 8.30 -24.49
C LEU A 351 -22.92 8.75 -25.54
N THR A 352 -24.21 8.68 -25.22
CA THR A 352 -25.27 9.19 -26.10
C THR A 352 -25.43 10.70 -26.04
N ILE A 353 -25.00 11.31 -24.90
CA ILE A 353 -25.01 12.77 -24.67
C ILE A 353 -23.59 13.19 -24.21
N PRO A 354 -22.58 13.20 -25.10
CA PRO A 354 -21.20 13.47 -24.70
C PRO A 354 -20.96 14.87 -24.17
N GLU A 355 -21.77 15.85 -24.59
CA GLU A 355 -21.71 17.25 -24.11
C GLU A 355 -22.23 17.40 -22.66
N ARG A 356 -22.97 16.42 -22.15
CA ARG A 356 -23.47 16.38 -20.78
C ARG A 356 -23.26 15.01 -20.13
N PRO A 357 -22.01 14.60 -19.83
CA PRO A 357 -21.67 13.26 -19.34
C PRO A 357 -22.36 12.85 -18.02
N LYS A 358 -22.74 13.85 -17.20
CA LYS A 358 -23.42 13.67 -15.91
C LYS A 358 -24.95 13.81 -16.01
N SER A 359 -25.51 13.88 -17.20
CA SER A 359 -26.96 13.94 -17.38
C SER A 359 -27.65 12.71 -16.80
N PRO A 360 -28.76 12.84 -16.07
CA PRO A 360 -29.57 11.70 -15.64
C PRO A 360 -30.16 10.89 -16.80
N LEU A 361 -30.19 11.47 -17.99
CA LEU A 361 -30.64 10.81 -19.24
C LEU A 361 -29.51 10.16 -20.03
N GLN A 362 -28.27 10.20 -19.48
CA GLN A 362 -27.10 9.65 -20.15
C GLN A 362 -27.25 8.13 -20.33
N ARG A 363 -27.05 7.65 -21.55
CA ARG A 363 -26.98 6.22 -21.91
C ARG A 363 -25.62 5.95 -22.59
N TYR A 364 -25.33 4.67 -22.70
CA TYR A 364 -24.15 4.16 -23.40
C TYR A 364 -24.60 3.37 -24.62
N LYS A 365 -23.83 3.50 -25.71
CA LYS A 365 -24.07 2.76 -26.94
C LYS A 365 -22.83 2.02 -27.40
N LEU A 366 -23.02 0.85 -27.98
CA LEU A 366 -21.98 0.05 -28.58
C LEU A 366 -21.45 0.71 -29.86
N LEU A 367 -20.14 0.72 -30.04
CA LEU A 367 -19.46 1.18 -31.24
C LEU A 367 -19.03 -0.02 -32.11
N GLN A 368 -18.72 0.22 -33.39
CA GLN A 368 -18.30 -0.81 -34.32
C GLN A 368 -17.10 -1.65 -33.80
N LYS A 369 -16.15 -1.02 -33.16
CA LYS A 369 -15.00 -1.70 -32.54
C LYS A 369 -15.44 -2.68 -31.42
N GLY A 370 -16.47 -2.35 -30.65
CA GLY A 370 -17.05 -3.23 -29.65
C GLY A 370 -17.86 -4.39 -30.26
N GLN A 371 -18.54 -4.14 -31.39
CA GLN A 371 -19.26 -5.18 -32.11
C GLN A 371 -18.35 -6.27 -32.68
N THR A 372 -17.12 -5.93 -33.06
CA THR A 372 -16.16 -6.93 -33.60
C THR A 372 -15.57 -7.86 -32.53
N LEU A 373 -15.83 -7.61 -31.24
CA LEU A 373 -15.41 -8.46 -30.14
C LEU A 373 -16.48 -9.47 -29.68
N LEU A 374 -17.73 -9.24 -30.06
CA LEU A 374 -18.88 -10.14 -29.82
C LEU A 374 -19.05 -11.17 -30.92
#